data_4364dea1f5466b4366d7abe3e2957cfc
#
_entry.id   4364dea1f5466b4366d7abe3e2957cfc
#
_cell.length_a   1.000
_cell.length_b   1.000
_cell.length_c   1.000
_cell.angle_alpha   90.00
_cell.angle_beta   90.00
_cell.angle_gamma   90.00
#
_symmetry.space_group_name_H-M   'P 1'
#
loop_
_entity.id
_entity.type
_entity.pdbx_description
1 polymer ?
#
loop_
_entity_poly.entity_id
_entity_poly.type
_entity_poly.pdbx_seq_one_letter_code
_entity_poly.pdbx_strand_id
1 'polypeptide(L)'
;MSRKISRSFINGRTGVGTAGQGLKVEWDSTNDGELHWMDVDESSLEYVAPSHAQGSNYGFNAGGMRSSSETSAIDKLSFATDSDATSHGNLSGNRKRGAGVGSATHGYCMGGFISDDSNIIDKYSFVSGGTATDIGNLSNNRAPVGASSSDNGYAQTGSENDPNISHTRIDKLSYSSGGDSTNVASVTIARAHSAGQSSSTHGYCSGGYASLTDRIDKFNMSTDADSTDVGNLLSSIYSLTGNSSTDYGYCSGNQNVSNVIQKFSFSSDGDSTDIANLVSAFSSAGTGPSSTTYGYTVGGNASPYTDQIQKFSFSSDADATDVGNLTAVTTEHRAGTQY
;
A
#
# COMPACT_ATOMS: atom_id res chain seq x y z
N MET A 1 13.39 -10.46 32.00
CA MET A 1 13.58 -10.04 30.60
C MET A 1 12.92 -11.08 29.70
N SER A 2 11.80 -10.75 29.08
CA SER A 2 11.12 -11.68 28.16
C SER A 2 11.86 -11.67 26.80
N ARG A 3 12.44 -12.78 26.39
CA ARG A 3 12.98 -12.95 25.03
C ARG A 3 11.90 -13.54 24.14
N LYS A 4 11.53 -12.85 23.06
CA LYS A 4 10.69 -13.43 22.00
C LYS A 4 11.46 -14.55 21.30
N ILE A 5 10.91 -15.76 21.30
CA ILE A 5 11.47 -16.89 20.55
C ILE A 5 10.81 -16.86 19.15
N SER A 6 11.64 -16.84 18.10
CA SER A 6 11.13 -16.85 16.72
C SER A 6 10.55 -18.22 16.33
N ARG A 7 9.60 -18.23 15.42
CA ARG A 7 8.93 -19.44 14.88
C ARG A 7 9.91 -20.51 14.35
N SER A 8 11.12 -20.13 13.96
CA SER A 8 12.16 -21.05 13.48
C SER A 8 12.73 -21.97 14.55
N PHE A 9 12.57 -21.62 15.84
CA PHE A 9 13.06 -22.45 16.94
C PHE A 9 12.11 -23.60 17.27
N ILE A 10 10.86 -23.54 16.84
CA ILE A 10 9.80 -24.51 17.16
C ILE A 10 9.78 -25.70 16.19
N ASN A 11 10.32 -25.55 14.98
CA ASN A 11 10.25 -26.57 13.91
C ASN A 11 11.17 -27.80 14.12
N GLY A 12 11.93 -27.88 15.18
CA GLY A 12 12.86 -28.97 15.46
C GLY A 12 12.47 -29.93 16.58
N ARG A 13 11.28 -29.81 17.20
CA ARG A 13 10.86 -30.65 18.31
C ARG A 13 9.54 -31.38 18.07
N THR A 14 9.56 -32.69 18.32
CA THR A 14 8.44 -33.62 18.26
C THR A 14 7.53 -33.49 19.50
N GLY A 15 6.68 -32.50 19.52
CA GLY A 15 5.60 -32.32 20.50
C GLY A 15 4.57 -31.37 19.94
N VAL A 16 3.36 -31.86 19.72
CA VAL A 16 2.25 -31.05 19.20
C VAL A 16 1.45 -30.56 20.38
N GLY A 17 1.57 -29.26 20.72
CA GLY A 17 0.65 -28.62 21.66
C GLY A 17 -0.78 -28.62 21.10
N THR A 18 -1.77 -28.71 21.97
CA THR A 18 -3.19 -28.54 21.63
C THR A 18 -3.50 -27.08 21.27
N ALA A 19 -4.52 -26.84 20.46
CA ALA A 19 -4.97 -25.49 20.13
C ALA A 19 -5.27 -24.70 21.43
N GLY A 20 -4.71 -23.50 21.57
CA GLY A 20 -4.79 -22.66 22.76
C GLY A 20 -3.57 -22.72 23.69
N GLN A 21 -2.55 -23.52 23.38
CA GLN A 21 -1.31 -23.58 24.17
C GLN A 21 -0.17 -22.84 23.49
N GLY A 22 0.52 -22.00 24.25
CA GLY A 22 1.77 -21.31 23.87
C GLY A 22 2.99 -21.89 24.58
N LEU A 23 4.15 -21.80 23.94
CA LEU A 23 5.42 -22.21 24.55
C LEU A 23 5.96 -21.08 25.41
N LYS A 24 6.03 -21.27 26.73
CA LYS A 24 6.68 -20.35 27.66
C LYS A 24 8.01 -20.93 28.14
N VAL A 25 9.06 -20.12 28.11
CA VAL A 25 10.34 -20.44 28.76
C VAL A 25 10.37 -19.75 30.10
N GLU A 26 10.27 -20.48 31.19
CA GLU A 26 10.57 -19.96 32.52
C GLU A 26 12.02 -20.34 32.90
N TRP A 27 12.82 -19.32 33.22
CA TRP A 27 14.10 -19.49 33.88
C TRP A 27 13.83 -19.46 35.38
N ASP A 28 13.82 -20.59 35.95
CA ASP A 28 13.95 -20.76 37.41
C ASP A 28 15.41 -21.13 37.73
N SER A 29 15.96 -20.54 38.78
CA SER A 29 17.33 -20.78 39.20
C SER A 29 17.56 -22.21 39.77
N THR A 30 16.51 -23.02 39.80
CA THR A 30 16.50 -24.38 40.29
C THR A 30 16.28 -25.46 39.25
N ASN A 31 15.85 -25.09 38.04
CA ASN A 31 15.63 -26.02 36.94
C ASN A 31 16.30 -25.53 35.66
N ASP A 32 17.20 -26.32 35.12
CA ASP A 32 18.02 -26.07 33.93
C ASP A 32 17.26 -25.68 32.63
N GLY A 33 16.25 -24.81 32.74
CA GLY A 33 15.53 -24.25 31.58
C GLY A 33 14.66 -25.24 30.83
N GLU A 34 13.84 -26.03 31.50
CA GLU A 34 12.88 -26.91 30.86
C GLU A 34 11.77 -26.12 30.13
N LEU A 35 11.42 -26.59 28.94
CA LEU A 35 10.36 -26.04 28.10
C LEU A 35 9.04 -26.71 28.47
N HIS A 36 8.09 -25.94 28.99
CA HIS A 36 6.74 -26.42 29.30
C HIS A 36 5.71 -25.79 28.39
N TRP A 37 4.71 -26.59 27.99
CA TRP A 37 3.50 -26.08 27.37
C TRP A 37 2.57 -25.56 28.46
N MET A 38 2.21 -24.27 28.39
CA MET A 38 1.28 -23.66 29.32
C MET A 38 0.04 -23.18 28.56
N ASP A 39 -1.11 -23.24 29.22
CA ASP A 39 -2.30 -22.56 28.72
C ASP A 39 -2.01 -21.06 28.69
N VAL A 40 -2.06 -20.48 27.51
CA VAL A 40 -1.90 -19.04 27.34
C VAL A 40 -3.29 -18.43 27.48
N ASP A 41 -3.42 -17.52 28.43
CA ASP A 41 -4.61 -16.68 28.51
C ASP A 41 -4.70 -15.88 27.22
N GLU A 42 -5.64 -16.23 26.34
CA GLU A 42 -5.86 -15.59 25.05
C GLU A 42 -6.13 -14.08 25.18
N SER A 43 -6.60 -13.63 26.35
CA SER A 43 -6.78 -12.20 26.64
C SER A 43 -5.45 -11.43 26.81
N SER A 44 -4.33 -12.12 27.01
CA SER A 44 -2.99 -11.54 27.16
C SER A 44 -2.16 -11.56 25.86
N LEU A 45 -2.64 -12.22 24.82
CA LEU A 45 -2.03 -12.20 23.48
C LEU A 45 -2.62 -11.01 22.71
N GLU A 46 -1.98 -9.88 22.79
CA GLU A 46 -2.20 -8.82 21.82
C GLU A 46 -1.73 -9.33 20.44
N TYR A 47 -2.63 -10.00 19.71
CA TYR A 47 -2.43 -10.28 18.31
C TYR A 47 -2.54 -8.94 17.57
N VAL A 48 -1.43 -8.27 17.45
CA VAL A 48 -1.31 -7.18 16.47
C VAL A 48 -1.30 -7.87 15.11
N ALA A 49 -2.47 -7.96 14.52
CA ALA A 49 -2.55 -8.36 13.11
C ALA A 49 -1.58 -7.47 12.32
N PRO A 50 -0.73 -8.04 11.47
CA PRO A 50 0.11 -7.23 10.61
C PRO A 50 -0.81 -6.26 9.85
N SER A 51 -0.47 -4.98 9.86
CA SER A 51 -1.18 -3.99 9.06
C SER A 51 -1.16 -4.46 7.61
N HIS A 52 -2.34 -4.67 7.00
CA HIS A 52 -2.41 -5.07 5.59
C HIS A 52 -1.89 -3.98 4.64
N ALA A 53 -1.56 -2.82 5.19
CA ALA A 53 -0.81 -1.77 4.52
C ALA A 53 0.69 -2.07 4.39
N GLN A 54 1.19 -3.16 5.00
CA GLN A 54 2.60 -3.55 4.99
C GLN A 54 2.75 -5.04 4.68
N GLY A 55 3.72 -5.38 3.81
CA GLY A 55 4.09 -6.75 3.49
C GLY A 55 5.33 -7.23 4.24
N SER A 56 5.51 -8.53 4.33
CA SER A 56 6.68 -9.15 4.96
C SER A 56 7.73 -9.61 3.95
N ASN A 57 7.33 -9.98 2.74
CA ASN A 57 8.19 -10.69 1.78
C ASN A 57 8.39 -9.96 0.45
N TYR A 58 7.31 -9.44 -0.13
CA TYR A 58 7.33 -8.92 -1.49
C TYR A 58 6.41 -7.71 -1.66
N GLY A 59 6.83 -6.79 -2.52
CA GLY A 59 5.99 -5.75 -3.09
C GLY A 59 5.64 -6.07 -4.53
N PHE A 60 4.49 -5.58 -4.99
CA PHE A 60 4.02 -5.76 -6.36
C PHE A 60 3.59 -4.42 -6.94
N ASN A 61 3.86 -4.23 -8.22
CA ASN A 61 3.45 -3.05 -8.97
C ASN A 61 2.75 -3.48 -10.25
N ALA A 62 1.49 -3.19 -10.36
CA ALA A 62 0.63 -3.64 -11.44
C ALA A 62 0.23 -2.49 -12.38
N GLY A 63 0.23 -2.76 -13.68
CA GLY A 63 -0.14 -1.80 -14.70
C GLY A 63 0.88 -0.66 -14.86
N GLY A 64 0.40 0.53 -15.23
CA GLY A 64 1.21 1.72 -15.47
C GLY A 64 1.42 2.00 -16.96
N MET A 65 2.33 2.91 -17.27
CA MET A 65 2.67 3.27 -18.64
C MET A 65 4.14 3.00 -18.91
N ARG A 66 4.46 2.23 -19.93
CA ARG A 66 5.81 1.94 -20.41
C ARG A 66 6.06 2.67 -21.71
N SER A 67 7.08 3.54 -21.73
CA SER A 67 7.36 4.42 -22.88
C SER A 67 6.16 5.29 -23.25
N SER A 68 5.32 4.87 -24.16
CA SER A 68 4.13 5.61 -24.61
C SER A 68 2.85 4.79 -24.63
N SER A 69 2.86 3.60 -24.00
CA SER A 69 1.70 2.70 -24.00
C SER A 69 1.41 2.16 -22.62
N GLU A 70 0.13 2.03 -22.28
CA GLU A 70 -0.32 1.36 -21.06
C GLU A 70 0.15 -0.10 -21.09
N THR A 71 0.40 -0.66 -19.90
CA THR A 71 0.83 -2.04 -19.73
C THR A 71 -0.06 -2.80 -18.75
N SER A 72 -0.15 -4.10 -18.94
CA SER A 72 -0.77 -5.03 -17.99
C SER A 72 0.24 -5.67 -17.02
N ALA A 73 1.54 -5.45 -17.20
CA ALA A 73 2.58 -6.15 -16.45
C ALA A 73 2.45 -5.94 -14.94
N ILE A 74 2.70 -7.03 -14.20
CA ILE A 74 2.85 -7.02 -12.74
C ILE A 74 4.30 -7.34 -12.43
N ASP A 75 5.01 -6.36 -11.87
CA ASP A 75 6.38 -6.52 -11.39
C ASP A 75 6.37 -6.87 -9.90
N LYS A 76 7.26 -7.79 -9.50
CA LYS A 76 7.44 -8.26 -8.13
C LYS A 76 8.83 -7.87 -7.64
N LEU A 77 8.92 -7.17 -6.53
CA LEU A 77 10.16 -6.81 -5.85
C LEU A 77 10.30 -7.54 -4.51
N SER A 78 11.53 -7.94 -4.16
CA SER A 78 11.82 -8.60 -2.89
C SER A 78 12.08 -7.56 -1.80
N PHE A 79 11.48 -7.72 -0.63
CA PHE A 79 11.79 -6.89 0.55
C PHE A 79 13.02 -7.40 1.31
N ALA A 80 13.41 -8.66 1.08
CA ALA A 80 14.54 -9.29 1.76
C ALA A 80 15.88 -9.00 1.07
N THR A 81 15.85 -8.68 -0.22
CA THR A 81 17.06 -8.44 -1.02
C THR A 81 16.91 -7.17 -1.84
N ASP A 82 17.94 -6.34 -1.83
CA ASP A 82 18.04 -5.18 -2.71
C ASP A 82 18.44 -5.69 -4.09
N SER A 83 17.48 -5.76 -5.03
CA SER A 83 17.68 -6.33 -6.37
C SER A 83 16.59 -5.86 -7.34
N ASP A 84 16.85 -6.04 -8.62
CA ASP A 84 15.86 -5.76 -9.66
C ASP A 84 14.58 -6.56 -9.45
N ALA A 85 13.46 -5.95 -9.82
CA ALA A 85 12.17 -6.60 -9.84
C ALA A 85 12.12 -7.70 -10.91
N THR A 86 11.26 -8.68 -10.67
CA THR A 86 11.00 -9.77 -11.60
C THR A 86 9.56 -9.70 -12.12
N SER A 87 9.30 -10.22 -13.32
CA SER A 87 7.95 -10.34 -13.83
C SER A 87 7.16 -11.36 -12.98
N HIS A 88 5.99 -10.97 -12.52
CA HIS A 88 5.08 -11.84 -11.78
C HIS A 88 3.88 -12.31 -12.60
N GLY A 89 3.41 -11.48 -13.53
CA GLY A 89 2.24 -11.78 -14.33
C GLY A 89 1.68 -10.55 -15.04
N ASN A 90 0.40 -10.59 -15.34
CA ASN A 90 -0.30 -9.51 -16.03
C ASN A 90 -1.68 -9.24 -15.43
N LEU A 91 -2.17 -8.02 -15.49
CA LEU A 91 -3.58 -7.68 -15.34
C LEU A 91 -4.41 -8.28 -16.48
N SER A 92 -5.72 -8.30 -16.35
CA SER A 92 -6.64 -8.76 -17.41
C SER A 92 -6.57 -7.90 -18.68
N GLY A 93 -6.14 -6.65 -18.56
CA GLY A 93 -5.93 -5.71 -19.66
C GLY A 93 -4.90 -4.64 -19.31
N ASN A 94 -4.36 -3.97 -20.33
CA ASN A 94 -3.42 -2.85 -20.14
C ASN A 94 -4.14 -1.71 -19.45
N ARG A 95 -3.53 -1.09 -18.42
CA ARG A 95 -4.05 0.12 -17.77
C ARG A 95 -3.02 0.81 -16.88
N LYS A 96 -3.24 2.09 -16.62
CA LYS A 96 -2.51 2.93 -15.69
C LYS A 96 -3.45 3.53 -14.66
N ARG A 97 -2.91 4.11 -13.59
CA ARG A 97 -3.66 4.86 -12.57
C ARG A 97 -4.71 4.04 -11.81
N GLY A 98 -4.56 2.71 -11.73
CA GLY A 98 -5.40 1.88 -10.88
C GLY A 98 -5.03 2.00 -9.41
N ALA A 99 -6.01 1.84 -8.53
CA ALA A 99 -5.76 1.72 -7.09
C ALA A 99 -5.23 0.33 -6.75
N GLY A 100 -4.08 0.26 -6.08
CA GLY A 100 -3.55 -0.98 -5.52
C GLY A 100 -4.09 -1.21 -4.12
N VAL A 101 -4.67 -2.38 -3.87
CA VAL A 101 -5.09 -2.83 -2.54
C VAL A 101 -4.78 -4.31 -2.37
N GLY A 102 -4.56 -4.77 -1.14
CA GLY A 102 -4.13 -6.15 -0.88
C GLY A 102 -4.81 -6.80 0.30
N SER A 103 -5.11 -8.10 0.15
CA SER A 103 -5.44 -9.01 1.24
C SER A 103 -4.18 -9.77 1.69
N ALA A 104 -4.31 -10.71 2.63
CA ALA A 104 -3.21 -11.57 3.04
C ALA A 104 -2.66 -12.49 1.94
N THR A 105 -3.37 -12.70 0.83
CA THR A 105 -3.00 -13.70 -0.20
C THR A 105 -3.06 -13.18 -1.63
N HIS A 106 -3.75 -12.07 -1.88
CA HIS A 106 -3.98 -11.54 -3.21
C HIS A 106 -3.82 -10.02 -3.27
N GLY A 107 -3.26 -9.55 -4.38
CA GLY A 107 -3.30 -8.16 -4.78
C GLY A 107 -4.50 -7.88 -5.69
N TYR A 108 -4.95 -6.65 -5.67
CA TYR A 108 -6.05 -6.16 -6.51
C TYR A 108 -5.65 -4.85 -7.17
N CYS A 109 -6.07 -4.67 -8.40
CA CYS A 109 -5.97 -3.41 -9.13
C CYS A 109 -7.40 -2.96 -9.48
N MET A 110 -7.84 -1.86 -8.87
CA MET A 110 -9.20 -1.36 -8.96
C MET A 110 -9.27 -0.10 -9.84
N GLY A 111 -10.11 -0.12 -10.86
CA GLY A 111 -10.26 0.99 -11.80
C GLY A 111 -9.01 1.27 -12.63
N GLY A 112 -8.83 2.52 -13.00
CA GLY A 112 -7.68 3.01 -13.78
C GLY A 112 -8.10 3.59 -15.12
N PHE A 113 -7.12 3.78 -16.02
CA PHE A 113 -7.30 4.41 -17.33
C PHE A 113 -6.72 3.52 -18.44
N ILE A 114 -7.52 3.28 -19.51
CA ILE A 114 -7.16 2.59 -20.74
C ILE A 114 -7.83 3.37 -21.87
N SER A 115 -7.13 4.19 -22.62
CA SER A 115 -7.80 5.05 -23.64
C SER A 115 -9.08 5.78 -23.14
N ASP A 116 -9.73 5.25 -22.12
CA ASP A 116 -10.86 5.78 -21.35
C ASP A 116 -10.78 5.22 -19.90
N ASP A 117 -11.53 5.81 -18.96
CA ASP A 117 -11.55 5.35 -17.57
C ASP A 117 -12.21 3.98 -17.45
N SER A 118 -11.68 3.17 -16.55
CA SER A 118 -12.11 1.80 -16.30
C SER A 118 -12.68 1.65 -14.89
N ASN A 119 -13.63 0.74 -14.72
CA ASN A 119 -14.14 0.31 -13.42
C ASN A 119 -13.73 -1.14 -13.04
N ILE A 120 -13.00 -1.83 -13.90
CA ILE A 120 -12.60 -3.23 -13.71
C ILE A 120 -11.81 -3.40 -12.39
N ILE A 121 -12.13 -4.47 -11.67
CA ILE A 121 -11.38 -4.92 -10.49
C ILE A 121 -10.67 -6.23 -10.82
N ASP A 122 -9.35 -6.15 -11.00
CA ASP A 122 -8.50 -7.33 -11.18
C ASP A 122 -8.00 -7.88 -9.86
N LYS A 123 -7.98 -9.21 -9.75
CA LYS A 123 -7.42 -9.98 -8.64
C LYS A 123 -6.30 -10.88 -9.12
N TYR A 124 -5.13 -10.85 -8.46
CA TYR A 124 -3.99 -11.71 -8.73
C TYR A 124 -3.41 -12.33 -7.46
N SER A 125 -2.88 -13.55 -7.57
CA SER A 125 -2.27 -14.25 -6.44
C SER A 125 -0.86 -13.69 -6.16
N PHE A 126 -0.49 -13.50 -4.90
CA PHE A 126 0.87 -13.15 -4.51
C PHE A 126 1.86 -14.33 -4.66
N VAL A 127 1.38 -15.55 -4.69
CA VAL A 127 2.19 -16.77 -4.74
C VAL A 127 2.37 -17.28 -6.16
N SER A 128 1.26 -17.53 -6.85
CA SER A 128 1.28 -18.05 -8.22
C SER A 128 1.20 -16.89 -9.22
N GLY A 129 2.22 -16.60 -9.95
CA GLY A 129 2.16 -15.63 -11.05
C GLY A 129 1.06 -15.96 -12.08
N GLY A 130 1.00 -15.21 -13.17
CA GLY A 130 0.04 -15.42 -14.26
C GLY A 130 -0.87 -14.23 -14.51
N THR A 131 -1.94 -14.43 -15.26
CA THR A 131 -2.90 -13.36 -15.57
C THR A 131 -3.90 -13.19 -14.44
N ALA A 132 -4.12 -11.96 -14.01
CA ALA A 132 -5.15 -11.58 -13.06
C ALA A 132 -6.55 -11.92 -13.60
N THR A 133 -7.47 -12.16 -12.70
CA THR A 133 -8.87 -12.40 -13.04
C THR A 133 -9.68 -11.13 -12.77
N ASP A 134 -10.46 -10.69 -13.76
CA ASP A 134 -11.52 -9.70 -13.56
C ASP A 134 -12.59 -10.33 -12.64
N ILE A 135 -12.83 -9.72 -11.49
CA ILE A 135 -13.75 -10.21 -10.46
C ILE A 135 -14.97 -9.31 -10.25
N GLY A 136 -15.03 -8.15 -10.88
CA GLY A 136 -16.12 -7.20 -10.71
C GLY A 136 -15.73 -5.76 -11.03
N ASN A 137 -16.56 -4.82 -10.62
CA ASN A 137 -16.47 -3.41 -11.02
C ASN A 137 -16.53 -2.45 -9.85
N LEU A 138 -15.88 -1.29 -9.99
CA LEU A 138 -16.17 -0.10 -9.19
C LEU A 138 -17.58 0.42 -9.49
N SER A 139 -18.12 1.21 -8.57
CA SER A 139 -19.45 1.83 -8.72
C SER A 139 -19.53 2.81 -9.92
N ASN A 140 -18.40 3.28 -10.41
CA ASN A 140 -18.24 4.06 -11.64
C ASN A 140 -16.84 3.92 -12.23
N ASN A 141 -16.67 4.29 -13.49
CA ASN A 141 -15.37 4.37 -14.15
C ASN A 141 -14.53 5.50 -13.52
N ARG A 142 -13.31 5.23 -13.08
CA ARG A 142 -12.37 6.24 -12.57
C ARG A 142 -10.97 5.73 -12.31
N ALA A 143 -10.03 6.66 -12.11
CA ALA A 143 -8.65 6.43 -11.73
C ALA A 143 -8.43 6.77 -10.25
N PRO A 144 -8.72 5.83 -9.30
CA PRO A 144 -8.70 6.09 -7.86
C PRO A 144 -7.34 5.84 -7.22
N VAL A 145 -7.26 6.11 -5.89
CA VAL A 145 -6.15 5.66 -5.03
C VAL A 145 -6.64 4.66 -3.99
N GLY A 146 -5.74 3.79 -3.51
CA GLY A 146 -6.10 2.64 -2.68
C GLY A 146 -5.86 2.84 -1.19
N ALA A 147 -6.70 2.21 -0.37
CA ALA A 147 -6.46 1.91 1.03
C ALA A 147 -6.93 0.49 1.33
N SER A 148 -6.30 -0.18 2.30
CA SER A 148 -6.57 -1.59 2.61
C SER A 148 -6.79 -1.81 4.10
N SER A 149 -7.79 -2.64 4.43
CA SER A 149 -7.92 -3.30 5.73
C SER A 149 -7.64 -4.80 5.59
N SER A 150 -7.80 -5.57 6.66
CA SER A 150 -7.71 -7.04 6.64
C SER A 150 -8.72 -7.69 5.68
N ASP A 151 -9.91 -7.15 5.61
CA ASP A 151 -11.06 -7.79 4.98
C ASP A 151 -11.53 -7.08 3.72
N ASN A 152 -11.11 -5.83 3.52
CA ASN A 152 -11.63 -4.99 2.46
C ASN A 152 -10.56 -4.12 1.79
N GLY A 153 -10.71 -3.92 0.48
CA GLY A 153 -10.02 -2.89 -0.28
C GLY A 153 -10.93 -1.68 -0.50
N TYR A 154 -10.33 -0.50 -0.49
CA TYR A 154 -11.04 0.76 -0.71
C TYR A 154 -10.42 1.53 -1.87
N ALA A 155 -11.26 1.96 -2.81
CA ALA A 155 -10.88 2.84 -3.91
C ALA A 155 -11.44 4.23 -3.63
N GLN A 156 -10.55 5.18 -3.37
CA GLN A 156 -10.89 6.54 -2.94
C GLN A 156 -10.72 7.53 -4.09
N THR A 157 -11.60 8.53 -4.17
CA THR A 157 -11.46 9.65 -5.12
C THR A 157 -11.36 9.23 -6.59
N GLY A 158 -10.65 9.99 -7.38
CA GLY A 158 -10.35 9.73 -8.78
C GLY A 158 -11.11 10.62 -9.74
N SER A 159 -10.61 10.72 -10.97
CA SER A 159 -11.28 11.42 -12.07
C SER A 159 -11.96 10.45 -13.00
N GLU A 160 -13.04 10.92 -13.62
CA GLU A 160 -13.72 10.29 -14.73
C GLU A 160 -13.58 11.20 -15.98
N ASN A 161 -13.22 10.60 -17.13
CA ASN A 161 -12.96 11.32 -18.39
C ASN A 161 -11.92 12.43 -18.22
N ASP A 162 -10.75 12.06 -17.69
CA ASP A 162 -9.57 12.89 -17.36
C ASP A 162 -9.53 14.25 -18.07
N PRO A 163 -9.52 15.39 -17.37
CA PRO A 163 -9.53 15.60 -15.91
C PRO A 163 -10.84 16.23 -15.37
N ASN A 164 -11.95 16.11 -16.07
CA ASN A 164 -13.05 17.08 -15.94
C ASN A 164 -14.04 16.77 -14.82
N ILE A 165 -14.17 15.52 -14.39
CA ILE A 165 -15.08 15.13 -13.30
C ILE A 165 -14.29 14.40 -12.23
N SER A 166 -14.05 15.05 -11.11
CA SER A 166 -13.44 14.42 -9.94
C SER A 166 -14.50 14.00 -8.94
N HIS A 167 -14.22 12.91 -8.24
CA HIS A 167 -15.16 12.29 -7.30
C HIS A 167 -14.71 12.41 -5.85
N THR A 168 -15.71 12.42 -4.95
CA THR A 168 -15.50 12.25 -3.50
C THR A 168 -15.61 10.80 -3.06
N ARG A 169 -16.01 9.87 -3.92
CA ARG A 169 -16.41 8.49 -3.60
C ARG A 169 -15.30 7.70 -2.92
N ILE A 170 -15.73 6.86 -1.97
CA ILE A 170 -14.95 5.75 -1.41
C ILE A 170 -15.75 4.48 -1.68
N ASP A 171 -15.26 3.66 -2.60
CA ASP A 171 -15.84 2.35 -2.90
C ASP A 171 -15.11 1.25 -2.12
N LYS A 172 -15.89 0.32 -1.57
CA LYS A 172 -15.44 -0.80 -0.75
C LYS A 172 -15.62 -2.12 -1.50
N LEU A 173 -14.54 -2.89 -1.61
CA LEU A 173 -14.50 -4.26 -2.11
C LEU A 173 -14.29 -5.23 -0.94
N SER A 174 -15.16 -6.21 -0.77
CA SER A 174 -14.92 -7.32 0.17
C SER A 174 -13.96 -8.35 -0.43
N TYR A 175 -12.87 -8.68 0.25
CA TYR A 175 -11.91 -9.69 -0.22
C TYR A 175 -12.47 -11.11 -0.15
N SER A 176 -13.41 -11.37 0.77
CA SER A 176 -14.00 -12.70 0.96
C SER A 176 -15.06 -13.04 -0.10
N SER A 177 -15.91 -12.07 -0.45
CA SER A 177 -16.94 -12.30 -1.46
C SER A 177 -16.48 -11.99 -2.87
N GLY A 178 -15.54 -11.06 -3.05
CA GLY A 178 -15.25 -10.51 -4.37
C GLY A 178 -16.47 -9.80 -4.97
N GLY A 179 -16.49 -9.67 -6.29
CA GLY A 179 -17.59 -9.05 -7.02
C GLY A 179 -17.49 -7.53 -7.10
N ASP A 180 -18.61 -6.87 -7.38
CA ASP A 180 -18.68 -5.43 -7.52
C ASP A 180 -18.46 -4.73 -6.17
N SER A 181 -17.76 -3.60 -6.20
CA SER A 181 -17.63 -2.74 -5.04
C SER A 181 -18.87 -1.90 -4.80
N THR A 182 -19.03 -1.42 -3.57
CA THR A 182 -20.13 -0.52 -3.20
C THR A 182 -19.59 0.82 -2.73
N ASN A 183 -20.24 1.92 -3.11
CA ASN A 183 -19.92 3.22 -2.55
C ASN A 183 -20.40 3.29 -1.10
N VAL A 184 -19.47 3.51 -0.17
CA VAL A 184 -19.76 3.46 1.28
C VAL A 184 -19.54 4.78 1.99
N ALA A 185 -18.73 5.69 1.41
CA ALA A 185 -18.37 6.96 2.05
C ALA A 185 -17.85 7.97 1.02
N SER A 186 -17.49 9.16 1.49
CA SER A 186 -16.92 10.24 0.68
C SER A 186 -15.73 10.90 1.38
N VAL A 187 -14.74 11.33 0.60
CA VAL A 187 -13.71 12.28 1.07
C VAL A 187 -14.31 13.70 1.14
N THR A 188 -13.61 14.61 1.84
CA THR A 188 -14.14 15.97 2.11
C THR A 188 -14.29 16.82 0.85
N ILE A 189 -13.45 16.63 -0.16
CA ILE A 189 -13.52 17.34 -1.44
C ILE A 189 -13.21 16.41 -2.62
N ALA A 190 -13.87 16.67 -3.76
CA ALA A 190 -13.61 15.93 -5.01
C ALA A 190 -12.21 16.23 -5.53
N ARG A 191 -11.44 15.17 -5.83
CA ARG A 191 -10.07 15.29 -6.31
C ARG A 191 -9.57 14.02 -7.01
N ALA A 192 -8.49 14.16 -7.76
CA ALA A 192 -7.79 13.07 -8.44
C ALA A 192 -6.28 13.16 -8.16
N HIS A 193 -5.51 12.16 -8.59
CA HIS A 193 -4.05 12.13 -8.47
C HIS A 193 -3.52 12.33 -7.03
N SER A 194 -4.30 11.91 -6.05
CA SER A 194 -3.94 11.90 -4.62
C SER A 194 -2.99 10.74 -4.30
N ALA A 195 -2.53 10.67 -3.05
CA ALA A 195 -1.88 9.49 -2.49
C ALA A 195 -2.80 8.78 -1.50
N GLY A 196 -2.79 7.45 -1.53
CA GLY A 196 -3.54 6.62 -0.57
C GLY A 196 -2.62 6.02 0.49
N GLN A 197 -3.05 6.04 1.75
CA GLN A 197 -2.36 5.40 2.87
C GLN A 197 -3.36 4.66 3.76
N SER A 198 -2.85 3.75 4.58
CA SER A 198 -3.69 2.95 5.49
C SER A 198 -2.99 2.73 6.83
N SER A 199 -3.73 2.93 7.91
CA SER A 199 -3.41 2.35 9.21
C SER A 199 -4.17 1.02 9.39
N SER A 200 -4.10 0.40 10.56
CA SER A 200 -4.88 -0.80 10.86
C SER A 200 -6.40 -0.56 10.87
N THR A 201 -6.85 0.68 11.07
CA THR A 201 -8.27 1.03 11.29
C THR A 201 -8.81 2.10 10.35
N HIS A 202 -7.94 2.90 9.72
CA HIS A 202 -8.34 4.03 8.91
C HIS A 202 -7.63 4.05 7.55
N GLY A 203 -8.36 4.46 6.52
CA GLY A 203 -7.80 4.85 5.24
C GLY A 203 -7.59 6.37 5.18
N TYR A 204 -6.59 6.78 4.41
CA TYR A 204 -6.21 8.18 4.23
C TYR A 204 -6.10 8.51 2.74
N CYS A 205 -6.40 9.77 2.43
CA CYS A 205 -6.25 10.34 1.09
C CYS A 205 -5.58 11.71 1.21
N SER A 206 -4.39 11.84 0.61
CA SER A 206 -3.51 13.00 0.81
C SER A 206 -3.27 13.75 -0.49
N GLY A 207 -3.36 15.10 -0.45
CA GLY A 207 -3.17 15.97 -1.60
C GLY A 207 -4.19 15.76 -2.71
N GLY A 208 -3.90 16.21 -3.92
CA GLY A 208 -4.71 15.94 -5.11
C GLY A 208 -4.96 17.14 -6.00
N TYR A 209 -5.44 16.84 -7.21
CA TYR A 209 -5.77 17.77 -8.29
C TYR A 209 -7.29 17.89 -8.48
N ALA A 210 -7.74 18.91 -9.24
CA ALA A 210 -9.07 19.40 -9.52
C ALA A 210 -9.53 20.47 -8.51
N SER A 211 -9.41 20.23 -7.22
CA SER A 211 -9.30 21.27 -6.20
C SER A 211 -7.91 21.11 -5.61
N LEU A 212 -6.89 21.73 -6.23
CA LEU A 212 -5.50 21.61 -5.79
C LEU A 212 -5.41 21.84 -4.28
N THR A 213 -5.02 20.81 -3.54
CA THR A 213 -5.16 20.78 -2.08
C THR A 213 -3.96 20.11 -1.42
N ASP A 214 -3.71 20.51 -0.18
CA ASP A 214 -2.77 19.90 0.75
C ASP A 214 -3.45 18.98 1.79
N ARG A 215 -4.77 18.87 1.79
CA ARG A 215 -5.54 18.13 2.80
C ARG A 215 -5.12 16.67 2.93
N ILE A 216 -5.15 16.21 4.17
CA ILE A 216 -5.08 14.80 4.54
C ILE A 216 -6.46 14.41 5.08
N ASP A 217 -7.23 13.69 4.27
CA ASP A 217 -8.52 13.15 4.67
C ASP A 217 -8.36 11.76 5.31
N LYS A 218 -9.11 11.49 6.37
CA LYS A 218 -9.12 10.25 7.13
C LYS A 218 -10.53 9.70 7.24
N PHE A 219 -10.77 8.43 6.90
CA PHE A 219 -12.04 7.73 7.11
C PHE A 219 -11.85 6.45 7.91
N ASN A 220 -12.87 6.09 8.69
CA ASN A 220 -12.86 4.86 9.49
C ASN A 220 -13.34 3.67 8.64
N MET A 221 -12.49 2.65 8.47
CA MET A 221 -12.76 1.48 7.63
C MET A 221 -13.75 0.48 8.25
N SER A 222 -14.07 0.61 9.54
CA SER A 222 -15.03 -0.29 10.21
C SER A 222 -16.46 0.25 10.21
N THR A 223 -16.62 1.57 10.17
CA THR A 223 -17.94 2.23 10.24
C THR A 223 -18.43 2.76 8.90
N ASP A 224 -17.55 2.75 7.87
CA ASP A 224 -17.85 3.29 6.55
C ASP A 224 -18.39 4.74 6.60
N ALA A 225 -17.85 5.56 7.52
CA ALA A 225 -18.24 6.96 7.68
C ALA A 225 -17.46 7.86 6.71
N ASP A 226 -18.05 8.98 6.32
CA ASP A 226 -17.39 10.00 5.52
C ASP A 226 -16.09 10.48 6.18
N SER A 227 -15.13 10.86 5.35
CA SER A 227 -13.83 11.34 5.81
C SER A 227 -13.93 12.65 6.56
N THR A 228 -12.97 12.86 7.45
CA THR A 228 -12.67 14.16 8.07
C THR A 228 -11.31 14.65 7.62
N ASP A 229 -11.15 15.95 7.49
CA ASP A 229 -9.86 16.62 7.29
C ASP A 229 -9.10 16.60 8.61
N VAL A 230 -7.90 16.02 8.62
CA VAL A 230 -7.11 15.80 9.85
C VAL A 230 -5.75 16.47 9.81
N GLY A 231 -5.39 17.16 8.73
CA GLY A 231 -4.11 17.87 8.59
C GLY A 231 -3.77 18.17 7.15
N ASN A 232 -2.59 18.75 6.95
CA ASN A 232 -2.13 19.22 5.65
C ASN A 232 -0.76 18.65 5.28
N LEU A 233 -0.53 18.44 3.98
CA LEU A 233 0.79 18.29 3.41
C LEU A 233 1.55 19.64 3.48
N LEU A 234 2.86 19.62 3.24
CA LEU A 234 3.70 20.83 3.24
C LEU A 234 3.25 21.91 2.25
N SER A 235 2.51 21.51 1.22
CA SER A 235 1.91 22.40 0.22
C SER A 235 0.83 21.66 -0.57
N SER A 236 0.01 22.41 -1.30
CA SER A 236 -0.98 21.85 -2.20
C SER A 236 -0.29 21.19 -3.40
N ILE A 237 -0.34 19.88 -3.47
CA ILE A 237 0.38 19.03 -4.45
C ILE A 237 -0.45 17.80 -4.86
N TYR A 238 -0.11 17.24 -6.04
CA TYR A 238 -0.72 16.03 -6.58
C TYR A 238 0.32 15.14 -7.27
N SER A 239 -0.10 14.00 -7.79
CA SER A 239 0.79 12.99 -8.41
C SER A 239 1.85 12.48 -7.44
N LEU A 240 1.41 12.05 -6.28
CA LEU A 240 2.20 11.57 -5.17
C LEU A 240 2.24 10.05 -5.11
N THR A 241 3.31 9.51 -4.55
CA THR A 241 3.34 8.13 -4.06
C THR A 241 2.99 8.08 -2.58
N GLY A 242 2.06 7.20 -2.21
CA GLY A 242 1.69 6.93 -0.82
C GLY A 242 2.33 5.66 -0.31
N ASN A 243 2.90 5.70 0.90
CA ASN A 243 3.39 4.54 1.64
C ASN A 243 2.85 4.59 3.08
N SER A 244 2.87 3.44 3.76
CA SER A 244 2.37 3.35 5.15
C SER A 244 3.29 2.51 6.01
N SER A 245 3.65 3.03 7.18
CA SER A 245 4.13 2.22 8.30
C SER A 245 2.98 1.87 9.25
N THR A 246 3.27 1.26 10.38
CA THR A 246 2.27 1.01 11.42
C THR A 246 1.70 2.32 11.98
N ASP A 247 2.54 3.34 12.12
CA ASP A 247 2.25 4.56 12.87
C ASP A 247 2.14 5.82 12.00
N TYR A 248 2.60 5.76 10.76
CA TYR A 248 2.73 6.93 9.89
C TYR A 248 2.32 6.67 8.45
N GLY A 249 1.69 7.69 7.85
CA GLY A 249 1.54 7.82 6.40
C GLY A 249 2.68 8.65 5.80
N TYR A 250 3.10 8.28 4.60
CA TYR A 250 4.16 8.97 3.85
C TYR A 250 3.66 9.38 2.47
N CYS A 251 4.12 10.54 2.01
CA CYS A 251 3.91 11.02 0.65
C CYS A 251 5.25 11.42 0.05
N SER A 252 5.54 10.97 -1.18
CA SER A 252 6.78 11.31 -1.87
C SER A 252 6.58 11.68 -3.33
N GLY A 253 7.49 12.49 -3.89
CA GLY A 253 7.37 13.06 -5.23
C GLY A 253 6.24 14.08 -5.35
N ASN A 254 6.05 14.68 -6.49
CA ASN A 254 4.87 15.46 -6.89
C ASN A 254 4.95 15.95 -8.35
N GLN A 255 3.89 16.61 -8.84
CA GLN A 255 3.80 17.17 -10.20
C GLN A 255 4.92 18.15 -10.60
N ASN A 256 5.63 18.74 -9.64
CA ASN A 256 6.74 19.66 -9.89
C ASN A 256 8.11 18.96 -9.95
N VAL A 257 8.11 17.63 -10.05
CA VAL A 257 9.34 16.81 -10.04
C VAL A 257 10.12 17.06 -8.74
N SER A 258 9.60 16.56 -7.64
CA SER A 258 10.18 16.71 -6.30
C SER A 258 10.77 15.40 -5.79
N ASN A 259 11.78 15.50 -4.93
CA ASN A 259 12.36 14.35 -4.21
C ASN A 259 11.97 14.33 -2.72
N VAL A 260 11.16 15.25 -2.23
CA VAL A 260 10.76 15.34 -0.83
C VAL A 260 9.95 14.12 -0.41
N ILE A 261 10.26 13.57 0.76
CA ILE A 261 9.48 12.56 1.49
C ILE A 261 8.86 13.26 2.70
N GLN A 262 7.53 13.28 2.76
CA GLN A 262 6.75 13.87 3.84
C GLN A 262 6.13 12.76 4.69
N LYS A 263 6.03 12.98 6.01
CA LYS A 263 5.48 12.04 6.99
C LYS A 263 4.42 12.71 7.86
N PHE A 264 3.29 12.04 8.10
CA PHE A 264 2.25 12.44 9.05
C PHE A 264 1.86 11.28 9.97
N SER A 265 1.43 11.60 11.19
CA SER A 265 1.09 10.60 12.21
C SER A 265 -0.33 10.07 12.05
N PHE A 266 -0.53 8.75 12.20
CA PHE A 266 -1.85 8.14 12.27
C PHE A 266 -2.52 8.28 13.64
N SER A 267 -1.75 8.44 14.70
CA SER A 267 -2.25 8.47 16.08
C SER A 267 -2.62 9.85 16.58
N SER A 268 -1.88 10.88 16.16
CA SER A 268 -2.07 12.25 16.65
C SER A 268 -2.76 13.17 15.66
N ASP A 269 -2.97 12.70 14.43
CA ASP A 269 -3.40 13.56 13.32
C ASP A 269 -2.47 14.80 13.14
N GLY A 270 -2.79 15.75 12.28
CA GLY A 270 -2.02 16.97 12.07
C GLY A 270 -1.22 17.00 10.78
N ASP A 271 -0.46 18.09 10.62
CA ASP A 271 0.28 18.39 9.39
C ASP A 271 1.48 17.45 9.20
N SER A 272 1.82 17.22 7.93
CA SER A 272 3.03 16.47 7.58
C SER A 272 4.30 17.27 7.82
N THR A 273 5.41 16.57 7.99
CA THR A 273 6.76 17.13 8.09
C THR A 273 7.64 16.59 6.98
N ASP A 274 8.56 17.42 6.48
CA ASP A 274 9.67 17.00 5.61
C ASP A 274 10.66 16.19 6.44
N ILE A 275 10.96 14.97 6.00
CA ILE A 275 11.84 14.06 6.76
C ILE A 275 13.08 13.63 5.98
N ALA A 276 13.04 13.62 4.65
CA ALA A 276 14.09 13.03 3.84
C ALA A 276 13.85 13.29 2.35
N ASN A 277 14.79 12.80 1.52
CA ASN A 277 14.72 12.90 0.07
C ASN A 277 14.80 11.55 -0.63
N LEU A 278 14.11 11.40 -1.72
CA LEU A 278 14.34 10.36 -2.71
C LEU A 278 15.70 10.59 -3.41
N VAL A 279 16.29 9.53 -3.94
CA VAL A 279 17.54 9.60 -4.73
C VAL A 279 17.34 10.46 -5.98
N SER A 280 16.20 10.30 -6.63
CA SER A 280 15.83 11.04 -7.83
C SER A 280 14.48 11.69 -7.64
N ALA A 281 14.37 12.95 -8.05
CA ALA A 281 13.10 13.66 -8.09
C ALA A 281 12.25 13.16 -9.26
N PHE A 282 10.95 13.01 -9.04
CA PHE A 282 9.99 12.65 -10.10
C PHE A 282 8.57 13.13 -9.80
N SER A 283 7.74 13.11 -10.83
CA SER A 283 6.31 13.31 -10.76
C SER A 283 5.57 12.06 -11.25
N SER A 284 4.28 12.01 -11.00
CA SER A 284 3.42 10.91 -11.47
C SER A 284 3.97 9.53 -11.08
N ALA A 285 4.53 9.42 -9.89
CA ALA A 285 4.95 8.16 -9.33
C ALA A 285 3.71 7.28 -9.09
N GLY A 286 3.88 5.98 -9.17
CA GLY A 286 2.84 5.04 -8.82
C GLY A 286 2.62 4.92 -7.31
N THR A 287 1.66 4.11 -6.90
CA THR A 287 1.54 3.67 -5.52
C THR A 287 2.80 2.89 -5.13
N GLY A 288 3.37 3.20 -3.99
CA GLY A 288 4.55 2.50 -3.48
C GLY A 288 4.16 1.35 -2.57
N PRO A 289 4.69 0.14 -2.76
CA PRO A 289 4.54 -0.92 -1.77
C PRO A 289 5.30 -0.58 -0.50
N SER A 290 4.88 -1.14 0.62
CA SER A 290 5.47 -0.94 1.94
C SER A 290 5.79 -2.27 2.60
N SER A 291 7.02 -2.43 3.09
CA SER A 291 7.37 -3.52 3.99
C SER A 291 7.08 -3.12 5.44
N THR A 292 7.34 -4.00 6.39
CA THR A 292 7.23 -3.67 7.82
C THR A 292 8.26 -2.64 8.28
N THR A 293 9.30 -2.38 7.51
CA THR A 293 10.43 -1.52 7.88
C THR A 293 10.77 -0.42 6.87
N TYR A 294 10.31 -0.56 5.63
CA TYR A 294 10.68 0.35 4.53
C TYR A 294 9.50 0.69 3.63
N GLY A 295 9.46 1.94 3.18
CA GLY A 295 8.65 2.37 2.04
C GLY A 295 9.44 2.28 0.74
N TYR A 296 8.75 1.96 -0.34
CA TYR A 296 9.34 1.86 -1.67
C TYR A 296 8.59 2.78 -2.63
N THR A 297 9.36 3.53 -3.39
CA THR A 297 8.86 4.34 -4.50
C THR A 297 9.47 3.81 -5.78
N VAL A 298 8.65 3.55 -6.79
CA VAL A 298 9.07 2.77 -7.96
C VAL A 298 8.72 3.45 -9.27
N GLY A 299 9.69 3.56 -10.16
CA GLY A 299 9.53 4.22 -11.45
C GLY A 299 9.16 5.69 -11.31
N GLY A 300 8.51 6.25 -12.31
CA GLY A 300 8.00 7.62 -12.30
C GLY A 300 8.43 8.48 -13.47
N ASN A 301 7.73 9.62 -13.61
CA ASN A 301 8.02 10.61 -14.64
C ASN A 301 9.13 11.56 -14.14
N ALA A 302 10.35 11.22 -14.45
CA ALA A 302 11.53 12.08 -14.34
C ALA A 302 12.02 12.45 -15.75
N SER A 303 13.01 13.30 -15.85
CA SER A 303 13.69 13.55 -17.11
C SER A 303 15.17 13.15 -16.98
N PRO A 304 15.58 11.98 -17.53
CA PRO A 304 14.79 10.95 -18.25
C PRO A 304 13.86 10.14 -17.35
N TYR A 305 12.87 9.47 -17.94
CA TYR A 305 12.00 8.50 -17.24
C TYR A 305 12.83 7.41 -16.56
N THR A 306 12.37 6.90 -15.44
CA THR A 306 13.13 5.97 -14.62
C THR A 306 12.38 4.67 -14.33
N ASP A 307 13.13 3.60 -14.13
CA ASP A 307 12.69 2.31 -13.61
C ASP A 307 13.20 2.04 -12.17
N GLN A 308 13.87 3.01 -11.57
CA GLN A 308 14.47 2.89 -10.24
C GLN A 308 13.46 2.42 -9.18
N ILE A 309 13.95 1.58 -8.29
CA ILE A 309 13.28 1.20 -7.03
C ILE A 309 14.02 1.93 -5.90
N GLN A 310 13.40 2.94 -5.34
CA GLN A 310 13.97 3.74 -4.26
C GLN A 310 13.36 3.30 -2.92
N LYS A 311 14.20 3.00 -1.94
CA LYS A 311 13.85 2.50 -0.62
C LYS A 311 14.21 3.50 0.47
N PHE A 312 13.28 3.83 1.37
CA PHE A 312 13.52 4.67 2.54
C PHE A 312 13.05 3.98 3.83
N SER A 313 13.74 4.27 4.94
CA SER A 313 13.47 3.63 6.23
C SER A 313 12.30 4.28 6.97
N PHE A 314 11.45 3.47 7.61
CA PHE A 314 10.41 3.96 8.53
C PHE A 314 10.93 4.25 9.95
N SER A 315 12.08 3.70 10.31
CA SER A 315 12.68 3.86 11.64
C SER A 315 13.66 5.02 11.75
N SER A 316 14.09 5.56 10.63
CA SER A 316 15.02 6.70 10.58
C SER A 316 14.59 7.67 9.48
N ASP A 317 14.64 8.96 9.78
CA ASP A 317 14.34 10.03 8.82
C ASP A 317 15.61 10.27 7.96
N ALA A 318 15.95 9.31 7.10
CA ALA A 318 17.14 9.32 6.24
C ALA A 318 16.74 9.24 4.77
N ASP A 319 17.58 9.82 3.91
CA ASP A 319 17.37 9.80 2.47
C ASP A 319 17.24 8.38 1.93
N ALA A 320 16.44 8.24 0.87
CA ALA A 320 16.24 6.98 0.19
C ALA A 320 17.52 6.46 -0.50
N THR A 321 17.56 5.16 -0.74
CA THR A 321 18.62 4.50 -1.51
C THR A 321 18.03 3.86 -2.76
N ASP A 322 18.77 3.85 -3.86
CA ASP A 322 18.45 3.06 -5.05
C ASP A 322 18.80 1.60 -4.77
N VAL A 323 17.85 0.70 -4.94
CA VAL A 323 18.00 -0.72 -4.60
C VAL A 323 17.73 -1.66 -5.77
N GLY A 324 17.48 -1.14 -6.95
CA GLY A 324 17.27 -1.92 -8.17
C GLY A 324 16.33 -1.24 -9.15
N ASN A 325 15.91 -2.00 -10.14
CA ASN A 325 15.08 -1.51 -11.23
C ASN A 325 13.83 -2.37 -11.44
N LEU A 326 12.77 -1.76 -11.94
CA LEU A 326 11.61 -2.47 -12.49
C LEU A 326 12.02 -3.23 -13.77
N THR A 327 11.18 -4.15 -14.22
CA THR A 327 11.43 -4.90 -15.46
C THR A 327 11.44 -4.02 -16.71
N ALA A 328 10.96 -2.79 -16.63
CA ALA A 328 11.06 -1.75 -17.66
C ALA A 328 10.80 -0.36 -17.09
N VAL A 329 11.34 0.65 -17.75
CA VAL A 329 11.09 2.07 -17.48
C VAL A 329 9.59 2.37 -17.51
N THR A 330 9.10 3.06 -16.49
CA THR A 330 7.70 3.45 -16.35
C THR A 330 7.55 4.93 -16.14
N THR A 331 6.51 5.49 -16.74
CA THR A 331 6.31 6.94 -16.79
C THR A 331 5.12 7.43 -15.97
N GLU A 332 4.15 6.57 -15.65
CA GLU A 332 2.94 6.93 -14.93
C GLU A 332 2.46 5.84 -13.97
N HIS A 333 1.66 6.27 -13.02
CA HIS A 333 1.03 5.59 -11.89
C HIS A 333 0.80 4.09 -12.05
N ARG A 334 1.29 3.33 -11.10
CA ARG A 334 1.05 1.88 -10.94
C ARG A 334 0.28 1.60 -9.66
N ALA A 335 -0.44 0.48 -9.66
CA ALA A 335 -1.09 -0.05 -8.48
C ALA A 335 -0.08 -0.83 -7.63
N GLY A 336 0.42 -0.25 -6.55
CA GLY A 336 1.31 -0.91 -5.59
C GLY A 336 0.54 -1.72 -4.56
N THR A 337 1.00 -2.93 -4.29
CA THR A 337 0.49 -3.81 -3.24
C THR A 337 1.63 -4.58 -2.58
N GLN A 338 1.39 -5.29 -1.48
CA GLN A 338 2.41 -6.01 -0.72
C GLN A 338 1.91 -7.30 -0.08
N TYR A 339 2.88 -8.22 0.16
CA TYR A 339 2.68 -9.54 0.77
C TYR A 339 3.71 -9.84 1.86
#